data_f4d7a35d793cb2909b35f87a56ab24e2
#
_entry.id   f4d7a35d793cb2909b35f87a56ab24e2
#
_cell.length_a   1.000
_cell.length_b   1.000
_cell.length_c   1.000
_cell.angle_alpha   90.00
_cell.angle_beta   90.00
_cell.angle_gamma   90.00
#
_symmetry.space_group_name_H-M   'P 1'
#
loop_
_entity.id
_entity.type
_entity.pdbx_description
1 polymer ?
#
loop_
_entity_poly.entity_id
_entity_poly.type
_entity_poly.pdbx_seq_one_letter_code
_entity_poly.pdbx_strand_id
1 'polypeptide(L)'
;MLREGGVFLSNEVVKYNNQMNSIALKNFNAVEMDLFYALCTQVKNKGTEDILLKFEQLKELSNYKPTANKRFINDLRRTNKKLLNLQFTFENEHVVEDFVLFTTFSINKDNETMIVSVNKRFDFFLNELTSNFTRFELEEFTNLESKYSKAMYRLLKQWRTIGKKEWSIEDFRYLLDIPKSYQLIDIDRKVLNPIKNELSSIFKNFSIRKIKQGRGGKVVALEFTFQKEIIPKPSKKGNKASIRREILPDWAKDDYIPPKPKLMDKKTYEDFATKMADFGNKIDSYESIVKQYEKDLAHWEKKYQ
;
A
#
# COMPACT_ATOMS: atom_id res chain seq x y z
N MET A 1 -43.19 4.10 -2.70
CA MET A 1 -42.42 4.28 -1.46
C MET A 1 -40.95 4.10 -1.80
N LEU A 2 -40.29 5.21 -2.11
CA LEU A 2 -38.88 5.28 -2.44
C LEU A 2 -38.09 5.23 -1.14
N ARG A 3 -37.20 4.26 -0.97
CA ARG A 3 -36.22 4.26 0.12
C ARG A 3 -35.12 5.26 -0.26
N GLU A 4 -35.17 6.43 0.32
CA GLU A 4 -34.09 7.40 0.31
C GLU A 4 -32.95 6.86 1.19
N GLY A 5 -31.72 6.91 0.70
CA GLY A 5 -30.51 6.70 1.48
C GLY A 5 -29.62 5.50 1.14
N GLY A 6 -29.75 4.89 -0.02
CA GLY A 6 -28.73 3.97 -0.50
C GLY A 6 -27.50 4.76 -0.94
N VAL A 7 -26.47 4.87 -0.08
CA VAL A 7 -25.14 5.24 -0.52
C VAL A 7 -24.73 4.15 -1.50
N PHE A 8 -24.67 4.47 -2.77
CA PHE A 8 -24.04 3.61 -3.76
C PHE A 8 -22.63 3.37 -3.28
N LEU A 9 -22.30 2.13 -2.92
CA LEU A 9 -20.91 1.70 -2.79
C LEU A 9 -20.25 2.03 -4.12
N SER A 10 -19.59 3.19 -4.21
CA SER A 10 -18.67 3.45 -5.28
C SER A 10 -17.68 2.29 -5.25
N ASN A 11 -17.40 1.65 -6.38
CA ASN A 11 -16.42 0.57 -6.49
C ASN A 11 -15.08 1.04 -5.93
N GLU A 12 -14.91 0.94 -4.61
CA GLU A 12 -13.68 1.35 -3.93
C GLU A 12 -12.54 0.46 -4.40
N VAL A 13 -11.56 1.10 -5.00
CA VAL A 13 -10.40 0.43 -5.59
C VAL A 13 -9.20 0.58 -4.68
N VAL A 14 -8.71 -0.55 -4.21
CA VAL A 14 -7.41 -0.64 -3.55
C VAL A 14 -6.32 -0.57 -4.62
N LYS A 15 -5.39 0.36 -4.46
CA LYS A 15 -4.22 0.50 -5.32
C LYS A 15 -3.01 0.85 -4.48
N TYR A 16 -1.93 0.10 -4.62
CA TYR A 16 -0.70 0.31 -3.85
C TYR A 16 0.53 -0.18 -4.61
N ASN A 17 1.72 0.28 -4.20
CA ASN A 17 3.00 -0.14 -4.76
C ASN A 17 3.24 -1.64 -4.52
N ASN A 18 3.76 -2.34 -5.54
CA ASN A 18 4.02 -3.78 -5.49
C ASN A 18 4.94 -4.22 -4.34
N GLN A 19 5.77 -3.33 -3.82
CA GLN A 19 6.60 -3.62 -2.64
C GLN A 19 5.78 -4.00 -1.40
N MET A 20 4.53 -3.53 -1.28
CA MET A 20 3.64 -3.99 -0.20
C MET A 20 3.31 -5.50 -0.28
N ASN A 21 3.46 -6.12 -1.44
CA ASN A 21 3.22 -7.56 -1.58
C ASN A 21 4.39 -8.43 -1.08
N SER A 22 5.59 -7.88 -0.93
CA SER A 22 6.72 -8.59 -0.32
C SER A 22 6.58 -8.74 1.19
N ILE A 23 5.65 -7.99 1.79
CA ILE A 23 5.45 -7.97 3.25
C ILE A 23 4.33 -8.94 3.63
N ALA A 24 4.69 -9.92 4.47
CA ALA A 24 3.70 -10.82 5.06
C ALA A 24 2.88 -10.07 6.11
N LEU A 25 1.55 -10.14 6.02
CA LEU A 25 0.65 -9.65 7.06
C LEU A 25 0.59 -10.68 8.20
N LYS A 26 1.70 -10.75 8.96
CA LYS A 26 1.88 -11.75 10.03
C LYS A 26 0.82 -11.61 11.11
N ASN A 27 0.24 -12.75 11.51
CA ASN A 27 -0.76 -12.84 12.55
C ASN A 27 -2.08 -12.11 12.25
N PHE A 28 -2.29 -11.59 11.03
CA PHE A 28 -3.57 -11.03 10.64
C PHE A 28 -4.59 -12.14 10.37
N ASN A 29 -5.81 -11.95 10.85
CA ASN A 29 -6.95 -12.75 10.42
C ASN A 29 -7.68 -12.07 9.25
N ALA A 30 -8.71 -12.72 8.69
CA ALA A 30 -9.44 -12.20 7.54
C ALA A 30 -10.07 -10.83 7.80
N VAL A 31 -10.74 -10.64 8.94
CA VAL A 31 -11.40 -9.37 9.33
C VAL A 31 -10.38 -8.24 9.48
N GLU A 32 -9.23 -8.52 10.06
CA GLU A 32 -8.16 -7.53 10.22
C GLU A 32 -7.54 -7.12 8.89
N MET A 33 -7.48 -8.05 7.92
CA MET A 33 -7.07 -7.71 6.54
C MET A 33 -8.12 -6.84 5.84
N ASP A 34 -9.41 -7.11 6.05
CA ASP A 34 -10.49 -6.28 5.49
C ASP A 34 -10.44 -4.86 6.04
N LEU A 35 -10.30 -4.71 7.36
CA LEU A 35 -10.13 -3.40 8.00
C LEU A 35 -8.88 -2.67 7.50
N PHE A 36 -7.76 -3.37 7.34
CA PHE A 36 -6.52 -2.77 6.81
C PHE A 36 -6.73 -2.19 5.41
N TYR A 37 -7.30 -2.95 4.48
CA TYR A 37 -7.50 -2.47 3.12
C TYR A 37 -8.62 -1.44 3.00
N ALA A 38 -9.66 -1.52 3.84
CA ALA A 38 -10.65 -0.46 3.98
C ALA A 38 -10.00 0.86 4.45
N LEU A 39 -9.10 0.81 5.44
CA LEU A 39 -8.32 1.98 5.86
C LEU A 39 -7.47 2.53 4.71
N CYS A 40 -6.77 1.67 3.96
CA CYS A 40 -5.95 2.10 2.82
C CYS A 40 -6.76 2.88 1.77
N THR A 41 -8.01 2.50 1.49
CA THR A 41 -8.87 3.27 0.55
C THR A 41 -9.23 4.64 1.08
N GLN A 42 -9.44 4.76 2.40
CA GLN A 42 -9.89 6.01 3.02
C GLN A 42 -8.76 7.03 3.24
N VAL A 43 -7.54 6.56 3.44
CA VAL A 43 -6.38 7.45 3.64
C VAL A 43 -5.70 7.83 2.32
N LYS A 44 -6.01 7.14 1.24
CA LYS A 44 -5.49 7.44 -0.09
C LYS A 44 -5.83 8.87 -0.51
N ASN A 45 -4.85 9.61 -1.04
CA ASN A 45 -4.97 10.99 -1.51
C ASN A 45 -5.42 12.01 -0.43
N LYS A 46 -5.25 11.68 0.86
CA LYS A 46 -5.59 12.59 1.98
C LYS A 46 -4.36 13.31 2.58
N GLY A 47 -3.18 13.04 2.03
CA GLY A 47 -1.93 13.59 2.58
C GLY A 47 -1.57 13.00 3.93
N THR A 48 -0.87 13.78 4.76
CA THR A 48 -0.39 13.39 6.09
C THR A 48 -1.22 13.96 7.23
N GLU A 49 -2.33 14.61 6.93
CA GLU A 49 -3.24 15.15 7.94
C GLU A 49 -4.00 14.03 8.66
N ASP A 50 -4.45 14.33 9.87
CA ASP A 50 -5.28 13.42 10.62
C ASP A 50 -6.63 13.20 9.94
N ILE A 51 -6.98 11.93 9.73
CA ILE A 51 -8.18 11.54 8.99
C ILE A 51 -9.21 11.02 9.96
N LEU A 52 -10.38 11.69 10.01
CA LEU A 52 -11.53 11.25 10.80
C LEU A 52 -12.37 10.25 10.00
N LEU A 53 -12.57 9.06 10.55
CA LEU A 53 -13.36 7.97 9.96
C LEU A 53 -14.50 7.58 10.89
N LYS A 54 -15.71 7.39 10.35
CA LYS A 54 -16.86 6.88 11.09
C LYS A 54 -16.82 5.34 11.13
N PHE A 55 -17.26 4.76 12.25
CA PHE A 55 -17.34 3.29 12.40
C PHE A 55 -18.28 2.67 11.37
N GLU A 56 -19.41 3.30 11.09
CA GLU A 56 -20.37 2.84 10.06
C GLU A 56 -19.69 2.67 8.70
N GLN A 57 -18.96 3.69 8.25
CA GLN A 57 -18.23 3.66 7.00
C GLN A 57 -17.18 2.54 6.97
N LEU A 58 -16.42 2.35 8.06
CA LEU A 58 -15.42 1.29 8.14
C LEU A 58 -16.06 -0.10 8.15
N LYS A 59 -17.20 -0.27 8.84
CA LYS A 59 -17.96 -1.53 8.84
C LYS A 59 -18.45 -1.87 7.44
N GLU A 60 -19.00 -0.91 6.73
CA GLU A 60 -19.50 -1.07 5.37
C GLU A 60 -18.37 -1.46 4.42
N LEU A 61 -17.29 -0.69 4.36
CA LEU A 61 -16.15 -0.92 3.49
C LEU A 61 -15.44 -2.26 3.76
N SER A 62 -15.36 -2.67 5.01
CA SER A 62 -14.73 -3.93 5.40
C SER A 62 -15.69 -5.13 5.38
N ASN A 63 -16.93 -4.95 4.91
CA ASN A 63 -17.98 -5.97 4.93
C ASN A 63 -18.13 -6.64 6.33
N TYR A 64 -18.03 -5.80 7.39
CA TYR A 64 -17.99 -6.27 8.76
C TYR A 64 -19.37 -6.78 9.22
N LYS A 65 -19.51 -8.08 9.44
CA LYS A 65 -20.78 -8.75 9.75
C LYS A 65 -21.28 -8.59 11.17
N PRO A 66 -20.41 -8.64 12.23
CA PRO A 66 -20.89 -8.53 13.61
C PRO A 66 -21.51 -7.16 13.90
N THR A 67 -22.66 -7.16 14.55
CA THR A 67 -23.43 -5.93 14.83
C THR A 67 -23.03 -5.21 16.12
N ALA A 68 -22.43 -5.92 17.09
CA ALA A 68 -22.08 -5.36 18.39
C ALA A 68 -20.88 -4.41 18.32
N ASN A 69 -21.08 -3.13 18.65
CA ASN A 69 -20.03 -2.10 18.67
C ASN A 69 -18.82 -2.47 19.55
N LYS A 70 -19.05 -3.07 20.71
CA LYS A 70 -17.95 -3.54 21.58
C LYS A 70 -17.01 -4.51 20.87
N ARG A 71 -17.55 -5.42 20.07
CA ARG A 71 -16.76 -6.36 19.28
C ARG A 71 -15.98 -5.64 18.19
N PHE A 72 -16.62 -4.73 17.46
CA PHE A 72 -15.99 -3.92 16.43
C PHE A 72 -14.81 -3.10 16.99
N ILE A 73 -14.99 -2.42 18.11
CA ILE A 73 -13.94 -1.65 18.79
C ILE A 73 -12.76 -2.56 19.17
N ASN A 74 -13.03 -3.77 19.66
CA ASN A 74 -11.96 -4.72 20.00
C ASN A 74 -11.21 -5.20 18.77
N ASP A 75 -11.90 -5.46 17.67
CA ASP A 75 -11.29 -5.85 16.39
C ASP A 75 -10.47 -4.70 15.81
N LEU A 76 -10.98 -3.46 15.83
CA LEU A 76 -10.22 -2.27 15.45
C LEU A 76 -8.95 -2.11 16.30
N ARG A 77 -9.06 -2.19 17.62
CA ARG A 77 -7.90 -2.05 18.52
C ARG A 77 -6.85 -3.12 18.26
N ARG A 78 -7.25 -4.35 17.97
CA ARG A 78 -6.35 -5.44 17.64
C ARG A 78 -5.66 -5.20 16.29
N THR A 79 -6.41 -4.78 15.27
CA THR A 79 -5.90 -4.40 13.96
C THR A 79 -4.92 -3.24 14.08
N ASN A 80 -5.30 -2.15 14.75
CA ASN A 80 -4.46 -0.96 14.92
C ASN A 80 -3.12 -1.28 15.58
N LYS A 81 -3.12 -2.12 16.64
CA LYS A 81 -1.86 -2.57 17.28
C LYS A 81 -0.96 -3.32 16.30
N LYS A 82 -1.52 -4.16 15.43
CA LYS A 82 -0.73 -4.88 14.42
C LYS A 82 -0.20 -3.93 13.35
N LEU A 83 -1.00 -2.96 12.92
CA LEU A 83 -0.59 -1.96 11.92
C LEU A 83 0.52 -1.04 12.44
N LEU A 84 0.48 -0.64 13.72
CA LEU A 84 1.54 0.15 14.37
C LEU A 84 2.86 -0.63 14.50
N ASN A 85 2.81 -1.97 14.47
CA ASN A 85 3.99 -2.83 14.51
C ASN A 85 4.39 -3.37 13.12
N LEU A 86 3.65 -3.00 12.05
CA LEU A 86 3.95 -3.44 10.70
C LEU A 86 5.02 -2.53 10.10
N GLN A 87 6.25 -3.04 10.11
CA GLN A 87 7.41 -2.32 9.57
C GLN A 87 7.57 -2.58 8.09
N PHE A 88 7.98 -1.53 7.39
CA PHE A 88 8.33 -1.53 5.98
C PHE A 88 9.79 -1.12 5.86
N THR A 89 10.53 -1.84 5.04
CA THR A 89 11.93 -1.52 4.71
C THR A 89 11.98 -1.08 3.26
N PHE A 90 12.52 0.10 3.04
CA PHE A 90 12.95 0.55 1.72
C PHE A 90 14.46 0.44 1.65
N GLU A 91 14.98 -0.23 0.64
CA GLU A 91 16.41 -0.44 0.46
C GLU A 91 16.79 -0.18 -1.00
N ASN A 92 17.85 0.60 -1.19
CA ASN A 92 18.55 0.78 -2.45
C ASN A 92 20.06 0.70 -2.22
N GLU A 93 20.89 0.98 -3.25
CA GLU A 93 22.36 0.90 -3.16
C GLU A 93 22.97 1.85 -2.11
N HIS A 94 22.25 2.87 -1.66
CA HIS A 94 22.78 3.93 -0.81
C HIS A 94 22.08 4.08 0.54
N VAL A 95 20.81 3.64 0.64
CA VAL A 95 19.97 3.90 1.80
C VAL A 95 19.16 2.66 2.17
N VAL A 96 19.15 2.34 3.46
CA VAL A 96 18.19 1.43 4.09
C VAL A 96 17.34 2.26 5.03
N GLU A 97 16.03 2.23 4.87
CA GLU A 97 15.08 2.99 5.67
C GLU A 97 13.96 2.10 6.16
N ASP A 98 13.81 2.02 7.48
CA ASP A 98 12.72 1.31 8.14
C ASP A 98 11.69 2.29 8.66
N PHE A 99 10.42 2.03 8.41
CA PHE A 99 9.31 2.90 8.85
C PHE A 99 8.01 2.12 9.02
N VAL A 100 7.04 2.75 9.69
CA VAL A 100 5.66 2.27 9.79
C VAL A 100 4.77 3.16 8.94
N LEU A 101 3.72 2.61 8.33
CA LEU A 101 2.79 3.39 7.50
C LEU A 101 1.83 4.22 8.36
N PHE A 102 1.32 3.65 9.43
CA PHE A 102 0.41 4.31 10.35
C PHE A 102 1.16 4.70 11.61
N THR A 103 1.00 5.94 12.05
CA THR A 103 1.69 6.49 13.21
C THR A 103 0.79 6.58 14.44
N THR A 104 -0.50 6.83 14.25
CA THR A 104 -1.45 7.00 15.36
C THR A 104 -2.83 6.49 14.99
N PHE A 105 -3.50 5.90 15.98
CA PHE A 105 -4.93 5.58 15.93
C PHE A 105 -5.59 6.06 17.23
N SER A 106 -6.57 6.95 17.12
CA SER A 106 -7.37 7.41 18.26
C SER A 106 -8.83 7.02 18.06
N ILE A 107 -9.38 6.23 18.98
CA ILE A 107 -10.76 5.72 18.92
C ILE A 107 -11.62 6.48 19.90
N ASN A 108 -12.61 7.24 19.40
CA ASN A 108 -13.67 7.84 20.21
C ASN A 108 -14.87 6.86 20.22
N LYS A 109 -15.17 6.32 21.41
CA LYS A 109 -16.23 5.30 21.57
C LYS A 109 -17.61 5.94 21.63
N ASP A 110 -17.71 7.16 22.12
CA ASP A 110 -18.98 7.86 22.32
C ASP A 110 -19.52 8.38 20.98
N ASN A 111 -18.62 8.92 20.15
CA ASN A 111 -18.96 9.44 18.82
C ASN A 111 -18.83 8.38 17.71
N GLU A 112 -18.46 7.15 18.03
CA GLU A 112 -18.23 6.05 17.08
C GLU A 112 -17.34 6.45 15.90
N THR A 113 -16.21 7.10 16.22
CA THR A 113 -15.24 7.58 15.24
C THR A 113 -13.84 7.10 15.56
N MET A 114 -12.98 7.14 14.55
CA MET A 114 -11.55 6.90 14.69
C MET A 114 -10.77 7.97 13.93
N ILE A 115 -9.72 8.51 14.55
CA ILE A 115 -8.73 9.35 13.88
C ILE A 115 -7.53 8.47 13.54
N VAL A 116 -7.04 8.62 12.32
CA VAL A 116 -5.89 7.90 11.79
C VAL A 116 -4.85 8.90 11.29
N SER A 117 -3.61 8.76 11.77
CA SER A 117 -2.47 9.51 11.25
C SER A 117 -1.54 8.58 10.48
N VAL A 118 -1.03 9.05 9.35
CA VAL A 118 -0.17 8.27 8.46
C VAL A 118 1.22 8.91 8.33
N ASN A 119 2.22 8.07 8.07
CA ASN A 119 3.56 8.53 7.79
C ASN A 119 3.62 9.21 6.40
N LYS A 120 4.49 10.20 6.23
CA LYS A 120 4.74 10.85 4.93
C LYS A 120 5.11 9.86 3.83
N ARG A 121 5.76 8.76 4.18
CA ARG A 121 6.09 7.64 3.26
C ARG A 121 4.87 6.93 2.68
N PHE A 122 3.69 7.18 3.25
CA PHE A 122 2.44 6.60 2.76
C PHE A 122 2.12 7.03 1.31
N ASP A 123 2.49 8.26 0.93
CA ASP A 123 2.29 8.76 -0.43
C ASP A 123 2.99 7.89 -1.47
N PHE A 124 4.23 7.46 -1.21
CA PHE A 124 4.95 6.56 -2.10
C PHE A 124 4.24 5.21 -2.30
N PHE A 125 3.56 4.71 -1.28
CA PHE A 125 2.92 3.39 -1.34
C PHE A 125 1.51 3.41 -1.93
N LEU A 126 0.77 4.49 -1.80
CA LEU A 126 -0.65 4.55 -2.19
C LEU A 126 -0.98 5.59 -3.26
N ASN A 127 -0.15 6.62 -3.41
CA ASN A 127 -0.46 7.75 -4.29
C ASN A 127 0.48 7.76 -5.51
N GLU A 128 0.09 8.49 -6.55
CA GLU A 128 0.87 8.72 -7.79
C GLU A 128 1.43 7.45 -8.46
N LEU A 129 0.75 6.32 -8.32
CA LEU A 129 1.19 5.03 -8.85
C LEU A 129 0.88 4.94 -10.34
N THR A 130 1.87 5.19 -11.18
CA THR A 130 1.79 5.05 -12.65
C THR A 130 2.24 3.67 -13.14
N SER A 131 3.19 3.06 -12.43
CA SER A 131 3.74 1.74 -12.73
C SER A 131 4.00 0.95 -11.43
N ASN A 132 4.35 -0.32 -11.56
CA ASN A 132 4.72 -1.19 -10.44
C ASN A 132 3.71 -1.21 -9.28
N PHE A 133 2.41 -1.27 -9.60
CA PHE A 133 1.33 -1.28 -8.62
C PHE A 133 0.44 -2.51 -8.73
N THR A 134 -0.12 -2.89 -7.59
CA THR A 134 -1.23 -3.84 -7.47
C THR A 134 -2.53 -3.06 -7.34
N ARG A 135 -3.55 -3.49 -8.08
CA ARG A 135 -4.90 -2.90 -8.05
C ARG A 135 -5.95 -4.01 -7.98
N PHE A 136 -6.94 -3.82 -7.14
CA PHE A 136 -8.12 -4.69 -7.07
C PHE A 136 -9.34 -3.97 -6.47
N GLU A 137 -10.51 -4.53 -6.70
CA GLU A 137 -11.76 -4.04 -6.12
C GLU A 137 -11.85 -4.49 -4.65
N LEU A 138 -12.12 -3.56 -3.73
CA LEU A 138 -12.21 -3.84 -2.31
C LEU A 138 -13.31 -4.86 -2.01
N GLU A 139 -14.44 -4.77 -2.70
CA GLU A 139 -15.57 -5.68 -2.57
C GLU A 139 -15.19 -7.14 -2.89
N GLU A 140 -14.46 -7.39 -3.99
CA GLU A 140 -13.96 -8.74 -4.29
C GLU A 140 -13.10 -9.28 -3.15
N PHE A 141 -12.25 -8.43 -2.57
CA PHE A 141 -11.35 -8.82 -1.49
C PHE A 141 -12.10 -9.13 -0.18
N THR A 142 -13.04 -8.27 0.21
CA THR A 142 -13.78 -8.42 1.47
C THR A 142 -14.79 -9.59 1.44
N ASN A 143 -15.21 -10.02 0.26
CA ASN A 143 -16.07 -11.20 0.09
C ASN A 143 -15.33 -12.54 0.25
N LEU A 144 -14.00 -12.55 0.23
CA LEU A 144 -13.21 -13.74 0.56
C LEU A 144 -13.28 -14.03 2.07
N GLU A 145 -13.38 -15.29 2.46
CA GLU A 145 -13.49 -15.68 3.87
C GLU A 145 -12.16 -16.11 4.47
N SER A 146 -11.35 -16.85 3.68
CA SER A 146 -10.08 -17.38 4.15
C SER A 146 -8.98 -16.31 4.16
N LYS A 147 -8.26 -16.17 5.28
CA LYS A 147 -7.06 -15.32 5.33
C LYS A 147 -6.02 -15.68 4.26
N TYR A 148 -5.93 -16.96 3.92
CA TYR A 148 -5.01 -17.43 2.89
C TYR A 148 -5.47 -17.06 1.49
N SER A 149 -6.77 -17.13 1.24
CA SER A 149 -7.34 -16.66 -0.03
C SER A 149 -7.16 -15.17 -0.20
N LYS A 150 -7.38 -14.36 0.85
CA LYS A 150 -7.12 -12.90 0.84
C LYS A 150 -5.64 -12.60 0.57
N ALA A 151 -4.73 -13.28 1.26
CA ALA A 151 -3.30 -13.10 1.05
C ALA A 151 -2.90 -13.47 -0.39
N MET A 152 -3.38 -14.60 -0.90
CA MET A 152 -3.07 -15.06 -2.25
C MET A 152 -3.70 -14.18 -3.33
N TYR A 153 -4.93 -13.72 -3.12
CA TYR A 153 -5.63 -12.83 -4.04
C TYR A 153 -4.81 -11.56 -4.35
N ARG A 154 -4.34 -10.84 -3.32
CA ARG A 154 -3.52 -9.63 -3.52
C ARG A 154 -2.22 -9.93 -4.28
N LEU A 155 -1.57 -11.06 -3.99
CA LEU A 155 -0.37 -11.48 -4.68
C LEU A 155 -0.62 -11.77 -6.15
N LEU A 156 -1.72 -12.47 -6.49
CA LEU A 156 -2.09 -12.79 -7.88
C LEU A 156 -2.53 -11.55 -8.66
N LYS A 157 -3.22 -10.59 -8.02
CA LYS A 157 -3.60 -9.31 -8.67
C LYS A 157 -2.39 -8.49 -9.12
N GLN A 158 -1.22 -8.64 -8.51
CA GLN A 158 0.03 -8.08 -9.04
C GLN A 158 0.39 -8.67 -10.42
N TRP A 159 0.09 -9.94 -10.65
CA TRP A 159 0.45 -10.68 -11.86
C TRP A 159 -0.71 -10.83 -12.86
N ARG A 160 -1.79 -10.07 -12.67
CA ARG A 160 -3.02 -10.17 -13.45
C ARG A 160 -2.82 -10.06 -14.97
N THR A 161 -1.86 -9.26 -15.42
CA THR A 161 -1.56 -9.07 -16.85
C THR A 161 -0.67 -10.14 -17.44
N ILE A 162 0.02 -10.93 -16.60
CA ILE A 162 0.89 -12.03 -16.98
C ILE A 162 0.12 -13.34 -16.92
N GLY A 163 -0.75 -13.54 -15.92
CA GLY A 163 -1.57 -14.72 -15.73
C GLY A 163 -0.80 -15.93 -15.19
N LYS A 164 0.42 -15.73 -14.71
CA LYS A 164 1.27 -16.78 -14.15
C LYS A 164 2.26 -16.25 -13.15
N LYS A 165 2.44 -16.98 -12.03
CA LYS A 165 3.51 -16.74 -11.07
C LYS A 165 3.86 -18.03 -10.32
N GLU A 166 5.14 -18.19 -10.07
CA GLU A 166 5.70 -19.26 -9.25
C GLU A 166 6.31 -18.66 -7.98
N TRP A 167 6.13 -19.34 -6.86
CA TRP A 167 6.80 -19.04 -5.59
C TRP A 167 7.47 -20.31 -5.07
N SER A 168 8.67 -20.15 -4.49
CA SER A 168 9.27 -21.22 -3.69
C SER A 168 8.35 -21.62 -2.54
N ILE A 169 8.46 -22.84 -2.03
CA ILE A 169 7.62 -23.26 -0.89
C ILE A 169 7.93 -22.42 0.35
N GLU A 170 9.15 -21.95 0.50
CA GLU A 170 9.61 -21.07 1.56
C GLU A 170 8.95 -19.68 1.47
N ASP A 171 9.02 -19.04 0.29
CA ASP A 171 8.37 -17.73 0.06
C ASP A 171 6.86 -17.83 0.21
N PHE A 172 6.24 -18.90 -0.31
CA PHE A 172 4.82 -19.13 -0.18
C PHE A 172 4.40 -19.22 1.30
N ARG A 173 5.16 -19.97 2.12
CA ARG A 173 4.93 -20.04 3.55
C ARG A 173 5.08 -18.70 4.25
N TYR A 174 6.11 -17.96 3.90
CA TYR A 174 6.38 -16.63 4.46
C TYR A 174 5.28 -15.62 4.13
N LEU A 175 4.95 -15.50 2.84
CA LEU A 175 3.99 -14.48 2.35
C LEU A 175 2.56 -14.72 2.84
N LEU A 176 2.17 -15.98 3.04
CA LEU A 176 0.85 -16.34 3.54
C LEU A 176 0.79 -16.53 5.06
N ASP A 177 1.90 -16.31 5.77
CA ASP A 177 1.98 -16.53 7.23
C ASP A 177 1.51 -17.93 7.62
N ILE A 178 2.05 -18.96 6.95
CA ILE A 178 1.70 -20.36 7.20
C ILE A 178 2.48 -20.88 8.40
N PRO A 179 1.83 -21.45 9.42
CA PRO A 179 2.51 -22.00 10.59
C PRO A 179 3.60 -23.02 10.22
N LYS A 180 4.76 -22.93 10.87
CA LYS A 180 5.88 -23.85 10.64
C LYS A 180 5.50 -25.31 10.91
N SER A 181 4.53 -25.56 11.80
CA SER A 181 4.01 -26.89 12.13
C SER A 181 3.19 -27.55 11.01
N TYR A 182 2.74 -26.79 9.99
CA TYR A 182 1.96 -27.36 8.91
C TYR A 182 2.84 -28.24 8.01
N GLN A 183 2.44 -29.50 7.87
CA GLN A 183 3.00 -30.41 6.86
C GLN A 183 2.37 -30.10 5.48
N LEU A 184 2.89 -30.68 4.40
CA LEU A 184 2.35 -30.47 3.05
C LEU A 184 0.87 -30.83 2.94
N ILE A 185 0.43 -31.87 3.65
CA ILE A 185 -0.98 -32.25 3.68
C ILE A 185 -1.87 -31.21 4.37
N ASP A 186 -1.35 -30.52 5.40
CA ASP A 186 -2.05 -29.43 6.05
C ASP A 186 -2.15 -28.22 5.13
N ILE A 187 -1.04 -27.91 4.39
CA ILE A 187 -1.04 -26.85 3.38
C ILE A 187 -2.08 -27.14 2.31
N ASP A 188 -2.16 -28.37 1.81
CA ASP A 188 -3.19 -28.74 0.83
C ASP A 188 -4.59 -28.47 1.37
N ARG A 189 -4.90 -29.02 2.54
CA ARG A 189 -6.24 -28.98 3.11
C ARG A 189 -6.64 -27.60 3.62
N LYS A 190 -5.75 -26.92 4.37
CA LYS A 190 -6.08 -25.68 5.09
C LYS A 190 -5.74 -24.41 4.32
N VAL A 191 -4.88 -24.50 3.30
CA VAL A 191 -4.39 -23.34 2.54
C VAL A 191 -4.80 -23.43 1.07
N LEU A 192 -4.35 -24.46 0.33
CA LEU A 192 -4.55 -24.53 -1.12
C LEU A 192 -6.00 -24.82 -1.49
N ASN A 193 -6.72 -25.66 -0.73
CA ASN A 193 -8.13 -25.94 -1.00
C ASN A 193 -9.01 -24.67 -0.84
N PRO A 194 -8.95 -23.90 0.27
CA PRO A 194 -9.65 -22.63 0.36
C PRO A 194 -9.29 -21.67 -0.78
N ILE A 195 -7.99 -21.49 -1.08
CA ILE A 195 -7.53 -20.67 -2.19
C ILE A 195 -8.17 -21.09 -3.51
N LYS A 196 -8.13 -22.38 -3.82
CA LYS A 196 -8.72 -22.91 -5.05
C LYS A 196 -10.22 -22.67 -5.11
N ASN A 197 -10.94 -22.93 -4.02
CA ASN A 197 -12.40 -22.82 -3.98
C ASN A 197 -12.86 -21.37 -4.15
N GLU A 198 -12.24 -20.43 -3.43
CA GLU A 198 -12.65 -19.04 -3.44
C GLU A 198 -12.14 -18.27 -4.68
N LEU A 199 -10.89 -18.53 -5.09
CA LEU A 199 -10.29 -17.74 -6.18
C LEU A 199 -10.64 -18.25 -7.59
N SER A 200 -11.14 -19.47 -7.75
CA SER A 200 -11.56 -19.99 -9.06
C SER A 200 -12.75 -19.24 -9.66
N SER A 201 -13.58 -18.59 -8.84
CA SER A 201 -14.67 -17.74 -9.29
C SER A 201 -14.19 -16.38 -9.80
N ILE A 202 -13.05 -15.90 -9.30
CA ILE A 202 -12.48 -14.59 -9.60
C ILE A 202 -11.48 -14.67 -10.75
N PHE A 203 -10.58 -15.65 -10.70
CA PHE A 203 -9.55 -15.86 -11.71
C PHE A 203 -9.98 -16.98 -12.67
N LYS A 204 -10.38 -16.62 -13.89
CA LYS A 204 -10.77 -17.59 -14.92
C LYS A 204 -9.62 -18.55 -15.22
N ASN A 205 -9.94 -19.84 -15.41
CA ASN A 205 -8.96 -20.91 -15.68
C ASN A 205 -7.88 -21.03 -14.59
N PHE A 206 -8.26 -20.77 -13.33
CA PHE A 206 -7.35 -20.84 -12.19
C PHE A 206 -6.85 -22.24 -11.93
N SER A 207 -5.53 -22.43 -11.85
CA SER A 207 -4.89 -23.71 -11.59
C SER A 207 -3.68 -23.55 -10.67
N ILE A 208 -3.46 -24.56 -9.86
CA ILE A 208 -2.32 -24.64 -8.93
C ILE A 208 -1.54 -25.92 -9.25
N ARG A 209 -0.26 -25.77 -9.60
CA ARG A 209 0.63 -26.90 -9.89
C ARG A 209 1.76 -26.95 -8.86
N LYS A 210 2.01 -28.14 -8.30
CA LYS A 210 3.16 -28.40 -7.44
C LYS A 210 4.37 -28.75 -8.29
N ILE A 211 5.45 -28.01 -8.14
CA ILE A 211 6.73 -28.29 -8.76
C ILE A 211 7.53 -29.16 -7.80
N LYS A 212 7.94 -30.32 -8.31
CA LYS A 212 8.66 -31.33 -7.55
C LYS A 212 10.09 -31.45 -8.06
N GLN A 213 11.02 -31.73 -7.16
CA GLN A 213 12.43 -31.93 -7.48
C GLN A 213 12.99 -33.14 -6.73
N GLY A 214 13.97 -33.80 -7.36
CA GLY A 214 14.69 -34.96 -6.80
C GLY A 214 13.93 -36.27 -6.88
N ARG A 215 14.64 -37.40 -6.57
CA ARG A 215 14.09 -38.78 -6.62
C ARG A 215 12.86 -38.99 -5.73
N GLY A 216 12.77 -38.29 -4.59
CA GLY A 216 11.64 -38.38 -3.66
C GLY A 216 10.46 -37.48 -4.00
N GLY A 217 10.51 -36.74 -5.11
CA GLY A 217 9.42 -35.84 -5.54
C GLY A 217 9.08 -34.75 -4.50
N LYS A 218 10.08 -34.20 -3.80
CA LYS A 218 9.88 -33.12 -2.82
C LYS A 218 9.29 -31.89 -3.53
N VAL A 219 8.20 -31.34 -3.01
CA VAL A 219 7.63 -30.09 -3.51
C VAL A 219 8.55 -28.94 -3.13
N VAL A 220 9.07 -28.23 -4.14
CA VAL A 220 10.00 -27.12 -3.99
C VAL A 220 9.36 -25.78 -4.31
N ALA A 221 8.31 -25.76 -5.14
CA ALA A 221 7.60 -24.55 -5.50
C ALA A 221 6.14 -24.84 -5.85
N LEU A 222 5.35 -23.76 -5.87
CA LEU A 222 3.96 -23.76 -6.30
C LEU A 222 3.80 -22.77 -7.45
N GLU A 223 3.26 -23.24 -8.57
CA GLU A 223 2.95 -22.43 -9.73
C GLU A 223 1.44 -22.16 -9.76
N PHE A 224 1.08 -20.90 -9.90
CA PHE A 224 -0.30 -20.44 -10.07
C PHE A 224 -0.49 -19.92 -11.47
N THR A 225 -1.50 -20.39 -12.17
CA THR A 225 -1.84 -19.95 -13.52
C THR A 225 -3.31 -19.56 -13.60
N PHE A 226 -3.60 -18.56 -14.40
CA PHE A 226 -4.97 -18.07 -14.63
C PHE A 226 -5.02 -17.26 -15.93
N GLN A 227 -6.21 -17.01 -16.43
CA GLN A 227 -6.39 -16.17 -17.60
C GLN A 227 -5.94 -14.74 -17.32
N LYS A 228 -4.96 -14.24 -18.11
CA LYS A 228 -4.48 -12.87 -17.99
C LYS A 228 -5.57 -11.85 -18.30
N GLU A 229 -5.61 -10.75 -17.54
CA GLU A 229 -6.44 -9.60 -17.85
C GLU A 229 -5.87 -8.85 -19.06
N ILE A 230 -6.74 -8.55 -20.03
CA ILE A 230 -6.39 -7.69 -21.16
C ILE A 230 -6.70 -6.26 -20.74
N ILE A 231 -5.66 -5.46 -20.49
CA ILE A 231 -5.84 -4.03 -20.31
C ILE A 231 -6.09 -3.43 -21.68
N PRO A 232 -7.28 -2.84 -21.95
CA PRO A 232 -7.53 -2.18 -23.23
C PRO A 232 -6.46 -1.09 -23.40
N LYS A 233 -5.69 -1.16 -24.49
CA LYS A 233 -4.87 -0.01 -24.88
C LYS A 233 -5.84 1.15 -25.14
N PRO A 234 -5.56 2.37 -24.65
CA PRO A 234 -6.38 3.52 -24.99
C PRO A 234 -6.52 3.58 -26.51
N SER A 235 -7.76 3.49 -26.98
CA SER A 235 -8.04 3.49 -28.42
C SER A 235 -7.56 4.80 -29.01
N LYS A 236 -6.69 4.74 -30.03
CA LYS A 236 -6.24 5.93 -30.79
C LYS A 236 -7.35 6.55 -31.65
N LYS A 237 -8.61 6.13 -31.48
CA LYS A 237 -9.76 6.64 -32.25
C LYS A 237 -10.79 7.19 -31.28
N GLY A 238 -10.92 8.49 -31.24
CA GLY A 238 -12.06 9.15 -30.64
C GLY A 238 -11.74 10.56 -30.18
N ASN A 239 -12.19 11.53 -30.97
CA ASN A 239 -12.40 12.94 -30.66
C ASN A 239 -11.40 13.65 -29.74
N LYS A 240 -10.87 14.75 -30.27
CA LYS A 240 -10.13 15.82 -29.57
C LYS A 240 -10.99 16.47 -28.46
N ALA A 241 -11.53 15.69 -27.54
CA ALA A 241 -11.97 16.18 -26.25
C ALA A 241 -10.81 15.98 -25.30
N SER A 242 -10.10 17.06 -25.04
CA SER A 242 -9.04 17.28 -24.04
C SER A 242 -8.66 16.02 -23.27
N ILE A 243 -7.74 15.20 -23.82
CA ILE A 243 -6.85 14.41 -22.98
C ILE A 243 -6.17 15.48 -22.14
N ARG A 244 -6.53 15.63 -20.87
CA ARG A 244 -5.67 16.25 -19.88
C ARG A 244 -4.39 15.43 -19.95
N ARG A 245 -3.41 15.88 -20.74
CA ARG A 245 -2.02 15.48 -20.55
C ARG A 245 -1.74 15.89 -19.13
N GLU A 246 -1.48 14.94 -18.25
CA GLU A 246 -0.81 15.24 -17.00
C GLU A 246 0.42 16.02 -17.42
N ILE A 247 0.42 17.30 -17.11
CA ILE A 247 1.56 18.17 -17.38
C ILE A 247 2.61 17.63 -16.41
N LEU A 248 3.59 16.91 -16.96
CA LEU A 248 4.75 16.51 -16.17
C LEU A 248 5.29 17.76 -15.50
N PRO A 249 5.47 17.76 -14.19
CA PRO A 249 6.09 18.85 -13.50
C PRO A 249 7.40 19.19 -14.21
N ASP A 250 7.78 20.47 -14.28
CA ASP A 250 8.95 20.90 -15.03
C ASP A 250 10.21 20.12 -14.65
N TRP A 251 10.35 19.76 -13.36
CA TRP A 251 11.48 18.97 -12.85
C TRP A 251 11.53 17.51 -13.37
N ALA A 252 10.48 16.99 -13.99
CA ALA A 252 10.40 15.63 -14.52
C ALA A 252 10.59 15.56 -16.05
N LYS A 253 10.93 16.68 -16.68
CA LYS A 253 11.26 16.76 -18.11
C LYS A 253 12.73 16.44 -18.32
N ASP A 254 13.06 15.73 -19.41
CA ASP A 254 14.44 15.34 -19.73
C ASP A 254 15.37 16.55 -19.97
N ASP A 255 14.80 17.71 -20.31
CA ASP A 255 15.48 18.97 -20.54
C ASP A 255 15.40 19.95 -19.38
N TYR A 256 14.93 19.50 -18.20
CA TYR A 256 14.80 20.34 -17.03
C TYR A 256 16.15 20.77 -16.49
N ILE A 257 16.36 22.08 -16.47
CA ILE A 257 17.46 22.71 -15.76
C ILE A 257 16.91 23.24 -14.43
N PRO A 258 17.34 22.70 -13.28
CA PRO A 258 16.88 23.20 -11.99
C PRO A 258 17.25 24.66 -11.83
N PRO A 259 16.43 25.47 -11.15
CA PRO A 259 16.73 26.87 -10.94
C PRO A 259 18.07 27.03 -10.22
N LYS A 260 18.83 28.04 -10.62
CA LYS A 260 20.11 28.37 -9.96
C LYS A 260 19.89 28.54 -8.45
N PRO A 261 20.71 27.89 -7.61
CA PRO A 261 20.62 28.05 -6.16
C PRO A 261 20.58 29.52 -5.75
N LYS A 262 19.75 29.85 -4.76
CA LYS A 262 19.68 31.22 -4.21
C LYS A 262 20.08 31.18 -2.74
N LEU A 263 20.99 32.05 -2.35
CA LEU A 263 21.32 32.22 -0.95
C LEU A 263 20.19 32.97 -0.24
N MET A 264 19.75 32.42 0.91
CA MET A 264 18.85 33.13 1.82
C MET A 264 19.58 34.31 2.43
N ASP A 265 18.97 35.51 2.42
CA ASP A 265 19.58 36.65 3.07
C ASP A 265 19.65 36.45 4.60
N LYS A 266 20.64 37.12 5.22
CA LYS A 266 20.96 36.93 6.62
C LYS A 266 19.78 37.27 7.56
N LYS A 267 18.98 38.25 7.23
CA LYS A 267 17.83 38.67 8.04
C LYS A 267 16.73 37.61 8.02
N THR A 268 16.40 37.12 6.84
CA THR A 268 15.41 36.02 6.68
C THR A 268 15.88 34.75 7.41
N TYR A 269 17.21 34.47 7.37
CA TYR A 269 17.77 33.35 8.13
C TYR A 269 17.63 33.54 9.64
N GLU A 270 17.97 34.76 10.18
CA GLU A 270 17.86 35.06 11.60
C GLU A 270 16.40 34.92 12.11
N ASP A 271 15.44 35.43 11.34
CA ASP A 271 14.02 35.28 11.63
C ASP A 271 13.58 33.80 11.62
N PHE A 272 14.07 33.02 10.69
CA PHE A 272 13.81 31.57 10.63
C PHE A 272 14.47 30.85 11.81
N ALA A 273 15.75 31.15 12.11
CA ALA A 273 16.50 30.54 13.19
C ALA A 273 15.84 30.79 14.55
N THR A 274 15.35 32.02 14.78
CA THR A 274 14.63 32.39 15.99
C THR A 274 13.36 31.54 16.15
N LYS A 275 12.55 31.44 15.10
CA LYS A 275 11.33 30.62 15.12
C LYS A 275 11.61 29.16 15.38
N MET A 276 12.69 28.61 14.81
CA MET A 276 13.03 27.19 14.97
C MET A 276 13.65 26.90 16.34
N ALA A 277 14.36 27.85 16.95
CA ALA A 277 14.85 27.74 18.31
C ALA A 277 13.70 27.61 19.33
N ASP A 278 12.59 28.31 19.11
CA ASP A 278 11.38 28.20 19.93
C ASP A 278 10.78 26.78 19.90
N PHE A 279 11.06 26.01 18.86
CA PHE A 279 10.66 24.59 18.74
C PHE A 279 11.75 23.60 19.20
N GLY A 280 12.84 24.09 19.80
CA GLY A 280 13.93 23.24 20.33
C GLY A 280 14.84 22.61 19.26
N ASN A 281 14.77 23.06 18.02
CA ASN A 281 15.61 22.55 16.93
C ASN A 281 16.95 23.27 16.88
N LYS A 282 18.06 22.50 16.78
CA LYS A 282 19.38 23.07 16.46
C LYS A 282 19.45 23.35 14.97
N ILE A 283 19.89 24.56 14.61
CA ILE A 283 20.08 24.99 13.22
C ILE A 283 21.56 25.26 12.99
N ASP A 284 22.04 24.93 11.81
CA ASP A 284 23.39 25.24 11.36
C ASP A 284 23.63 26.76 11.33
N SER A 285 24.84 27.20 11.59
CA SER A 285 25.17 28.63 11.52
C SER A 285 24.96 29.18 10.10
N TYR A 286 24.68 30.51 10.00
CA TYR A 286 24.53 31.14 8.68
C TYR A 286 25.80 30.98 7.81
N GLU A 287 26.98 30.94 8.40
CA GLU A 287 28.24 30.69 7.71
C GLU A 287 28.31 29.26 7.13
N SER A 288 27.75 28.29 7.83
CA SER A 288 27.64 26.92 7.33
C SER A 288 26.71 26.82 6.12
N ILE A 289 25.60 27.55 6.14
CA ILE A 289 24.66 27.65 5.01
C ILE A 289 25.29 28.34 3.81
N VAL A 290 26.05 29.41 4.03
CA VAL A 290 26.80 30.09 2.95
C VAL A 290 27.79 29.13 2.30
N LYS A 291 28.59 28.40 3.09
CA LYS A 291 29.53 27.42 2.55
C LYS A 291 28.84 26.30 1.75
N GLN A 292 27.68 25.85 2.21
CA GLN A 292 26.89 24.83 1.47
C GLN A 292 26.37 25.43 0.16
N TYR A 293 25.83 26.63 0.19
CA TYR A 293 25.37 27.34 -1.01
C TYR A 293 26.48 27.50 -2.06
N GLU A 294 27.71 27.87 -1.66
CA GLU A 294 28.84 27.99 -2.57
C GLU A 294 29.19 26.68 -3.25
N LYS A 295 29.11 25.55 -2.51
CA LYS A 295 29.29 24.20 -3.09
C LYS A 295 28.18 23.83 -4.07
N ASP A 296 26.94 24.10 -3.70
CA ASP A 296 25.79 23.77 -4.54
C ASP A 296 25.78 24.62 -5.81
N LEU A 297 26.17 25.89 -5.70
CA LEU A 297 26.33 26.82 -6.83
C LEU A 297 27.43 26.34 -7.79
N ALA A 298 28.59 25.98 -7.29
CA ALA A 298 29.71 25.48 -8.10
C ALA A 298 29.32 24.13 -8.78
N HIS A 299 28.58 23.27 -8.08
CA HIS A 299 28.07 22.04 -8.68
C HIS A 299 27.07 22.31 -9.80
N TRP A 300 26.14 23.25 -9.57
CA TRP A 300 25.13 23.65 -10.55
C TRP A 300 25.79 24.24 -11.81
N GLU A 301 26.72 25.15 -11.64
CA GLU A 301 27.45 25.79 -12.74
C GLU A 301 28.26 24.78 -13.57
N LYS A 302 28.93 23.84 -12.92
CA LYS A 302 29.67 22.77 -13.61
C LYS A 302 28.78 21.84 -14.45
N LYS A 303 27.53 21.68 -14.04
CA LYS A 303 26.62 20.72 -14.69
C LYS A 303 25.73 21.36 -15.75
N TYR A 304 25.40 22.63 -15.63
CA TYR A 304 24.37 23.28 -16.45
C TYR A 304 24.84 24.55 -17.19
N GLN A 305 26.07 24.97 -17.02
CA GLN A 305 26.79 25.94 -17.87
C GLN A 305 27.83 25.22 -18.72
#